data_cc8ea15987a7b21eb044d1f6a031a4a8
#
_entry.id   cc8ea15987a7b21eb044d1f6a031a4a8
#
_cell.length_a   1.000
_cell.length_b   1.000
_cell.length_c   1.000
_cell.angle_alpha   90.00
_cell.angle_beta   90.00
_cell.angle_gamma   90.00
#
_symmetry.space_group_name_H-M   'P 1'
#
loop_
_entity.id
_entity.type
_entity.pdbx_description
1 polymer ?
#
loop_
_entity_poly.entity_id
_entity_poly.type
_entity_poly.pdbx_seq_one_letter_code
_entity_poly.pdbx_strand_id
1 'polypeptide(L)'
;MIKKIILLLIVFFPYNSYGLIKVDITRGNLNPLPIAVSPLAIDDNSKKEFQKILNKKDIGSEISIIVERNLKTSGLFNPLNKEAFLQKPDIANLKPRFEDWKLIKAQALITGKVSFVDEKLRVEFRLWDILAGREMMALAFTTVPTNWRRVGHII
;
A
#
# COMPACT_ATOMS: atom_id res chain seq x y z
N MET A 1 -29.64 -35.43 -26.92
CA MET A 1 -28.33 -35.69 -26.29
C MET A 1 -27.49 -34.43 -26.17
N ILE A 2 -27.40 -33.56 -27.15
CA ILE A 2 -26.59 -32.32 -27.15
C ILE A 2 -26.94 -31.37 -25.99
N LYS A 3 -28.25 -31.17 -25.64
CA LYS A 3 -28.68 -30.31 -24.53
C LYS A 3 -28.18 -30.77 -23.15
N LYS A 4 -28.02 -32.10 -22.92
CA LYS A 4 -27.47 -32.64 -21.68
C LYS A 4 -25.96 -32.48 -21.58
N ILE A 5 -25.24 -32.48 -22.71
CA ILE A 5 -23.79 -32.27 -22.79
C ILE A 5 -23.47 -30.81 -22.53
N ILE A 6 -24.25 -29.87 -23.06
CA ILE A 6 -24.11 -28.43 -22.81
C ILE A 6 -24.33 -28.09 -21.33
N LEU A 7 -25.31 -28.71 -20.68
CA LEU A 7 -25.56 -28.52 -19.25
C LEU A 7 -24.39 -29.06 -18.39
N LEU A 8 -23.77 -30.16 -18.77
CA LEU A 8 -22.62 -30.72 -18.07
C LEU A 8 -21.37 -29.85 -18.19
N LEU A 9 -21.20 -29.19 -19.35
CA LEU A 9 -20.03 -28.31 -19.61
C LEU A 9 -20.06 -27.01 -18.77
N ILE A 10 -21.25 -26.52 -18.42
CA ILE A 10 -21.43 -25.32 -17.57
C ILE A 10 -21.01 -25.59 -16.11
N VAL A 11 -21.11 -26.83 -15.63
CA VAL A 11 -20.75 -27.19 -14.23
C VAL A 11 -19.24 -27.22 -14.02
N PHE A 12 -18.43 -27.36 -15.09
CA PHE A 12 -16.97 -27.45 -14.99
C PHE A 12 -16.22 -26.13 -15.14
N PHE A 13 -16.91 -24.99 -15.27
CA PHE A 13 -16.20 -23.69 -15.25
C PHE A 13 -15.82 -23.34 -13.81
N PRO A 14 -14.51 -23.27 -13.46
CA PRO A 14 -14.09 -22.84 -12.15
C PRO A 14 -14.43 -21.36 -12.00
N TYR A 15 -15.38 -21.06 -11.13
CA TYR A 15 -15.61 -19.68 -10.69
C TYR A 15 -14.41 -19.26 -9.85
N ASN A 16 -13.60 -18.33 -10.35
CA ASN A 16 -12.56 -17.70 -9.56
C ASN A 16 -13.21 -16.92 -8.40
N SER A 17 -13.27 -17.54 -7.24
CA SER A 17 -13.68 -16.86 -6.01
C SER A 17 -12.54 -15.96 -5.56
N TYR A 18 -12.67 -14.66 -5.79
CA TYR A 18 -11.75 -13.66 -5.24
C TYR A 18 -12.07 -13.50 -3.76
N GLY A 19 -11.15 -13.97 -2.91
CA GLY A 19 -11.23 -13.72 -1.47
C GLY A 19 -11.11 -12.21 -1.21
N LEU A 20 -12.18 -11.60 -0.74
CA LEU A 20 -12.15 -10.23 -0.19
C LEU A 20 -11.54 -10.27 1.20
N ILE A 21 -10.67 -9.32 1.52
CA ILE A 21 -10.23 -9.09 2.91
C ILE A 21 -11.48 -8.69 3.69
N LYS A 22 -11.99 -9.61 4.50
CA LYS A 22 -13.12 -9.36 5.39
C LYS A 22 -12.57 -9.05 6.78
N VAL A 23 -12.60 -7.79 7.18
CA VAL A 23 -12.33 -7.40 8.56
C VAL A 23 -13.61 -7.65 9.37
N ASP A 24 -13.63 -8.70 10.17
CA ASP A 24 -14.76 -9.01 11.06
C ASP A 24 -14.59 -8.25 12.37
N ILE A 25 -15.33 -7.15 12.52
CA ILE A 25 -15.29 -6.23 13.68
C ILE A 25 -16.19 -6.72 14.84
N THR A 26 -16.91 -7.81 14.66
CA THR A 26 -18.01 -8.22 15.58
C THR A 26 -17.57 -9.09 16.75
N ARG A 27 -16.33 -9.52 16.82
CA ARG A 27 -15.85 -10.34 17.94
C ARG A 27 -14.66 -9.64 18.61
N GLY A 28 -14.74 -9.35 19.89
CA GLY A 28 -13.78 -8.62 20.72
C GLY A 28 -12.38 -9.24 20.85
N ASN A 29 -11.96 -10.06 19.91
CA ASN A 29 -10.62 -10.58 19.73
C ASN A 29 -10.20 -10.34 18.29
N LEU A 30 -9.99 -9.06 17.93
CA LEU A 30 -9.49 -8.67 16.63
C LEU A 30 -8.04 -9.13 16.51
N ASN A 31 -7.78 -10.07 15.61
CA ASN A 31 -6.41 -10.32 15.16
C ASN A 31 -6.06 -9.20 14.18
N PRO A 32 -5.21 -8.22 14.56
CA PRO A 32 -4.91 -7.09 13.67
C PRO A 32 -4.32 -7.58 12.36
N LEU A 33 -4.79 -7.02 11.23
CA LEU A 33 -4.39 -7.41 9.89
C LEU A 33 -2.90 -7.09 9.65
N PRO A 34 -2.04 -8.08 9.32
CA PRO A 34 -0.65 -7.82 8.99
C PRO A 34 -0.53 -6.95 7.74
N ILE A 35 0.01 -5.74 7.90
CA ILE A 35 0.18 -4.77 6.82
C ILE A 35 1.63 -4.35 6.70
N ALA A 36 2.14 -4.30 5.47
CA ALA A 36 3.43 -3.68 5.18
C ALA A 36 3.22 -2.23 4.73
N VAL A 37 4.01 -1.32 5.28
CA VAL A 37 4.06 0.08 4.84
C VAL A 37 5.45 0.34 4.28
N SER A 38 5.58 0.25 2.95
CA SER A 38 6.85 0.53 2.28
C SER A 38 7.19 2.01 2.43
N PRO A 39 8.46 2.38 2.64
CA PRO A 39 8.88 3.77 2.46
C PRO A 39 8.42 4.27 1.09
N LEU A 40 7.85 5.48 1.02
CA LEU A 40 7.45 6.04 -0.26
C LEU A 40 8.71 6.39 -1.07
N ALA A 41 8.74 5.94 -2.32
CA ALA A 41 9.86 6.22 -3.22
C ALA A 41 9.97 7.73 -3.50
N ILE A 42 11.18 8.25 -3.64
CA ILE A 42 11.43 9.66 -3.94
C ILE A 42 12.61 9.79 -4.90
N ASP A 43 12.47 10.58 -5.95
CA ASP A 43 13.54 10.85 -6.88
C ASP A 43 14.57 11.85 -6.34
N ASP A 44 15.78 11.84 -6.90
CA ASP A 44 16.89 12.64 -6.38
C ASP A 44 16.69 14.15 -6.57
N ASN A 45 15.93 14.59 -7.59
CA ASN A 45 15.61 16.01 -7.77
C ASN A 45 14.64 16.48 -6.68
N SER A 46 13.58 15.71 -6.43
CA SER A 46 12.63 15.98 -5.35
C SER A 46 13.32 15.97 -3.98
N LYS A 47 14.25 15.05 -3.72
CA LYS A 47 15.06 15.05 -2.48
C LYS A 47 15.82 16.35 -2.29
N LYS A 48 16.48 16.85 -3.34
CA LYS A 48 17.24 18.13 -3.29
C LYS A 48 16.31 19.31 -2.98
N GLU A 49 15.16 19.39 -3.63
CA GLU A 49 14.21 20.48 -3.40
C GLU A 49 13.62 20.43 -1.97
N PHE A 50 13.20 19.27 -1.48
CA PHE A 50 12.73 19.14 -0.10
C PHE A 50 13.83 19.40 0.93
N GLN A 51 15.08 19.05 0.63
CA GLN A 51 16.20 19.40 1.49
C GLN A 51 16.38 20.93 1.61
N LYS A 52 16.22 21.67 0.52
CA LYS A 52 16.30 23.15 0.52
C LYS A 52 15.15 23.78 1.31
N ILE A 53 13.92 23.31 1.07
CA ILE A 53 12.70 23.94 1.61
C ILE A 53 12.42 23.52 3.06
N LEU A 54 12.64 22.26 3.39
CA LEU A 54 12.21 21.66 4.67
C LEU A 54 13.37 21.20 5.55
N ASN A 55 14.59 21.29 5.05
CA ASN A 55 15.78 20.68 5.67
C ASN A 55 15.61 19.16 5.92
N LYS A 56 14.91 18.45 5.01
CA LYS A 56 14.64 17.01 5.08
C LYS A 56 14.96 16.33 3.76
N LYS A 57 15.77 15.26 3.83
CA LYS A 57 16.18 14.49 2.63
C LYS A 57 15.19 13.41 2.23
N ASP A 58 14.50 12.81 3.19
CA ASP A 58 13.66 11.62 2.96
C ASP A 58 12.25 11.78 3.55
N ILE A 59 11.50 12.67 2.92
CA ILE A 59 10.08 12.88 3.26
C ILE A 59 9.25 11.62 2.99
N GLY A 60 9.64 10.79 2.01
CA GLY A 60 8.93 9.55 1.71
C GLY A 60 8.93 8.59 2.90
N SER A 61 10.08 8.35 3.51
CA SER A 61 10.19 7.55 4.74
C SER A 61 9.45 8.20 5.92
N GLU A 62 9.55 9.51 6.07
CA GLU A 62 8.88 10.24 7.16
C GLU A 62 7.35 10.11 7.09
N ILE A 63 6.77 10.25 5.90
CA ILE A 63 5.33 10.04 5.66
C ILE A 63 4.95 8.60 5.99
N SER A 64 5.73 7.62 5.54
CA SER A 64 5.46 6.20 5.81
C SER A 64 5.45 5.87 7.30
N ILE A 65 6.32 6.51 8.10
CA ILE A 65 6.35 6.35 9.56
C ILE A 65 5.06 6.86 10.20
N ILE A 66 4.53 7.99 9.71
CA ILE A 66 3.26 8.54 10.22
C ILE A 66 2.11 7.59 9.91
N VAL A 67 2.03 7.11 8.67
CA VAL A 67 1.01 6.14 8.22
C VAL A 67 1.07 4.87 9.07
N GLU A 68 2.26 4.29 9.24
CA GLU A 68 2.48 3.09 10.05
C GLU A 68 2.00 3.29 11.49
N ARG A 69 2.33 4.42 12.10
CA ARG A 69 1.89 4.76 13.45
C ARG A 69 0.36 4.87 13.55
N ASN A 70 -0.28 5.55 12.59
CA ASN A 70 -1.73 5.69 12.56
C ASN A 70 -2.43 4.33 12.44
N LEU A 71 -1.94 3.47 11.54
CA LEU A 71 -2.48 2.12 11.36
C LEU A 71 -2.32 1.28 12.63
N LYS A 72 -1.16 1.32 13.27
CA LYS A 72 -0.92 0.63 14.54
C LYS A 72 -1.84 1.13 15.66
N THR A 73 -2.00 2.43 15.78
CA THR A 73 -2.85 3.06 16.82
C THR A 73 -4.33 2.75 16.63
N SER A 74 -4.79 2.49 15.39
CA SER A 74 -6.17 2.09 15.13
C SER A 74 -6.55 0.74 15.75
N GLY A 75 -5.56 -0.11 16.10
CA GLY A 75 -5.80 -1.48 16.59
C GLY A 75 -6.28 -2.47 15.54
N LEU A 76 -6.58 -2.03 14.33
CA LEU A 76 -7.09 -2.87 13.23
C LEU A 76 -5.95 -3.52 12.42
N PHE A 77 -4.76 -2.93 12.46
CA PHE A 77 -3.60 -3.35 11.68
C PHE A 77 -2.41 -3.66 12.57
N ASN A 78 -1.60 -4.60 12.11
CA ASN A 78 -0.29 -4.93 12.69
C ASN A 78 0.81 -4.64 11.65
N PRO A 79 1.43 -3.44 11.68
CA PRO A 79 2.51 -3.11 10.76
C PRO A 79 3.71 -4.04 10.92
N LEU A 80 4.19 -4.56 9.79
CA LEU A 80 5.34 -5.47 9.74
C LEU A 80 6.66 -4.70 9.85
N ASN A 81 7.68 -5.35 10.42
CA ASN A 81 9.03 -4.76 10.52
C ASN A 81 9.63 -4.55 9.13
N LYS A 82 10.11 -3.33 8.85
CA LYS A 82 10.73 -2.95 7.58
C LYS A 82 12.00 -3.73 7.25
N GLU A 83 12.69 -4.24 8.24
CA GLU A 83 13.88 -5.08 8.06
C GLU A 83 13.56 -6.41 7.34
N ALA A 84 12.32 -6.86 7.39
CA ALA A 84 11.87 -8.06 6.69
C ALA A 84 11.54 -7.80 5.21
N PHE A 85 11.54 -6.56 4.73
CA PHE A 85 11.11 -6.21 3.38
C PHE A 85 12.15 -6.62 2.34
N LEU A 86 11.76 -7.52 1.44
CA LEU A 86 12.61 -8.02 0.35
C LEU A 86 12.62 -7.07 -0.85
N GLN A 87 11.56 -6.31 -1.05
CA GLN A 87 11.44 -5.35 -2.15
C GLN A 87 11.69 -3.92 -1.64
N LYS A 88 12.60 -3.22 -2.29
CA LYS A 88 12.86 -1.80 -2.04
C LYS A 88 11.84 -0.91 -2.77
N PRO A 89 11.59 0.32 -2.28
CA PRO A 89 10.77 1.31 -2.99
C PRO A 89 11.31 1.58 -4.40
N ASP A 90 10.42 1.63 -5.38
CA ASP A 90 10.75 1.92 -6.77
C ASP A 90 9.80 3.01 -7.32
N ILE A 91 10.37 4.09 -7.86
CA ILE A 91 9.61 5.20 -8.44
C ILE A 91 8.94 4.80 -9.75
N ALA A 92 9.65 4.01 -10.56
CA ALA A 92 9.18 3.62 -11.88
C ALA A 92 8.07 2.58 -11.82
N ASN A 93 8.10 1.71 -10.82
CA ASN A 93 7.16 0.61 -10.69
C ASN A 93 6.62 0.48 -9.27
N LEU A 94 5.43 1.01 -9.04
CA LEU A 94 4.74 0.90 -7.75
C LEU A 94 4.03 -0.46 -7.55
N LYS A 95 3.97 -1.30 -8.60
CA LYS A 95 3.36 -2.64 -8.49
C LYS A 95 4.30 -3.57 -7.72
N PRO A 96 3.81 -4.22 -6.65
CA PRO A 96 4.64 -5.12 -5.86
C PRO A 96 4.88 -6.46 -6.54
N ARG A 97 5.99 -7.09 -6.19
CA ARG A 97 6.19 -8.53 -6.39
C ARG A 97 5.45 -9.26 -5.27
N PHE A 98 4.22 -9.65 -5.51
CA PHE A 98 3.31 -10.19 -4.49
C PHE A 98 3.91 -11.37 -3.71
N GLU A 99 4.69 -12.22 -4.37
CA GLU A 99 5.30 -13.39 -3.72
C GLU A 99 6.30 -12.99 -2.61
N ASP A 100 7.09 -11.93 -2.81
CA ASP A 100 8.01 -11.44 -1.79
C ASP A 100 7.27 -11.02 -0.51
N TRP A 101 6.10 -10.40 -0.67
CA TRP A 101 5.27 -9.94 0.42
C TRP A 101 4.48 -11.06 1.12
N LYS A 102 4.09 -12.10 0.36
CA LYS A 102 3.49 -13.32 0.92
C LYS A 102 4.48 -14.07 1.81
N LEU A 103 5.76 -14.14 1.43
CA LEU A 103 6.81 -14.78 2.22
C LEU A 103 6.92 -14.20 3.64
N ILE A 104 6.77 -12.89 3.79
CA ILE A 104 6.77 -12.23 5.09
C ILE A 104 5.39 -12.14 5.74
N LYS A 105 4.39 -12.86 5.19
CA LYS A 105 3.01 -12.96 5.69
C LYS A 105 2.26 -11.62 5.70
N ALA A 106 2.61 -10.68 4.82
CA ALA A 106 1.80 -9.50 4.60
C ALA A 106 0.47 -9.88 3.94
N GLN A 107 -0.63 -9.33 4.44
CA GLN A 107 -1.95 -9.45 3.80
C GLN A 107 -2.31 -8.20 3.01
N ALA A 108 -1.85 -7.04 3.48
CA ALA A 108 -1.97 -5.78 2.78
C ALA A 108 -0.61 -5.09 2.67
N LEU A 109 -0.48 -4.22 1.66
CA LEU A 109 0.74 -3.44 1.44
C LEU A 109 0.37 -2.04 0.97
N ILE A 110 1.05 -1.04 1.53
CA ILE A 110 1.05 0.32 1.02
C ILE A 110 2.38 0.56 0.30
N THR A 111 2.29 0.95 -0.98
CA THR A 111 3.41 1.49 -1.77
C THR A 111 3.08 2.90 -2.25
N GLY A 112 4.07 3.65 -2.67
CA GLY A 112 3.82 4.97 -3.23
C GLY A 112 5.09 5.72 -3.57
N LYS A 113 4.90 6.96 -4.01
CA LYS A 113 6.00 7.88 -4.33
C LYS A 113 5.68 9.29 -3.90
N VAL A 114 6.74 10.04 -3.68
CA VAL A 114 6.73 11.47 -3.37
C VAL A 114 7.50 12.19 -4.46
N SER A 115 6.94 13.28 -4.97
CA SER A 115 7.59 14.11 -5.98
C SER A 115 7.36 15.60 -5.70
N PHE A 116 8.32 16.42 -6.16
CA PHE A 116 8.25 17.87 -6.15
C PHE A 116 7.92 18.34 -7.56
N VAL A 117 6.71 18.86 -7.76
CA VAL A 117 6.20 19.28 -9.07
C VAL A 117 5.50 20.63 -8.91
N ASP A 118 5.84 21.59 -9.77
CA ASP A 118 5.25 22.95 -9.76
C ASP A 118 5.25 23.58 -8.36
N GLU A 119 6.41 23.55 -7.68
CA GLU A 119 6.61 24.05 -6.32
C GLU A 119 5.73 23.39 -5.24
N LYS A 120 5.11 22.25 -5.55
CA LYS A 120 4.22 21.51 -4.65
C LYS A 120 4.77 20.14 -4.33
N LEU A 121 4.38 19.66 -3.16
CA LEU A 121 4.50 18.27 -2.75
C LEU A 121 3.35 17.49 -3.39
N ARG A 122 3.69 16.46 -4.18
CA ARG A 122 2.76 15.47 -4.67
C ARG A 122 3.08 14.11 -4.07
N VAL A 123 2.10 13.50 -3.42
CA VAL A 123 2.20 12.17 -2.84
C VAL A 123 1.19 11.26 -3.52
N GLU A 124 1.67 10.17 -4.11
CA GLU A 124 0.85 9.12 -4.69
C GLU A 124 1.04 7.87 -3.87
N PHE A 125 -0.04 7.18 -3.50
CA PHE A 125 0.04 5.91 -2.82
C PHE A 125 -0.99 4.92 -3.36
N ARG A 126 -0.70 3.64 -3.13
CA ARG A 126 -1.53 2.51 -3.53
C ARG A 126 -1.63 1.52 -2.40
N LEU A 127 -2.83 1.04 -2.17
CA LEU A 127 -3.11 -0.07 -1.27
C LEU A 127 -3.32 -1.34 -2.08
N TRP A 128 -2.63 -2.39 -1.70
CA TRP A 128 -2.66 -3.68 -2.37
C TRP A 128 -3.19 -4.76 -1.45
N ASP A 129 -4.05 -5.63 -1.98
CA ASP A 129 -4.37 -6.92 -1.39
C ASP A 129 -3.31 -7.92 -1.87
N ILE A 130 -2.47 -8.36 -0.94
CA ILE A 130 -1.35 -9.26 -1.26
C ILE A 130 -1.85 -10.68 -1.55
N LEU A 131 -2.90 -11.13 -0.87
CA LEU A 131 -3.45 -12.47 -1.07
C LEU A 131 -4.16 -12.58 -2.42
N ALA A 132 -4.98 -11.58 -2.75
CA ALA A 132 -5.68 -11.52 -4.04
C ALA A 132 -4.80 -11.06 -5.21
N GLY A 133 -3.60 -10.50 -4.94
CA GLY A 133 -2.67 -10.03 -5.97
C GLY A 133 -3.19 -8.83 -6.77
N ARG A 134 -3.94 -7.92 -6.16
CA ARG A 134 -4.58 -6.79 -6.86
C ARG A 134 -4.50 -5.48 -6.10
N GLU A 135 -4.61 -4.39 -6.84
CA GLU A 135 -4.77 -3.05 -6.28
C GLU A 135 -6.19 -2.89 -5.74
N MET A 136 -6.29 -2.36 -4.52
CA MET A 136 -7.56 -2.03 -3.88
C MET A 136 -7.89 -0.55 -4.04
N MET A 137 -6.87 0.32 -3.96
CA MET A 137 -7.03 1.76 -4.00
C MET A 137 -5.76 2.43 -4.51
N ALA A 138 -5.91 3.50 -5.29
CA ALA A 138 -4.85 4.43 -5.64
C ALA A 138 -5.35 5.86 -5.45
N LEU A 139 -4.59 6.67 -4.73
CA LEU A 139 -4.90 8.08 -4.49
C LEU A 139 -3.65 8.95 -4.66
N ALA A 140 -3.88 10.22 -4.97
CA ALA A 140 -2.82 11.22 -5.06
C ALA A 140 -3.26 12.51 -4.36
N PHE A 141 -2.34 13.11 -3.61
CA PHE A 141 -2.51 14.39 -2.94
C PHE A 141 -1.47 15.38 -3.44
N THR A 142 -1.90 16.60 -3.65
CA THR A 142 -1.01 17.71 -4.01
C THR A 142 -1.24 18.85 -3.03
N THR A 143 -0.17 19.34 -2.40
CA THR A 143 -0.22 20.40 -1.39
C THR A 143 1.09 21.17 -1.33
N VAL A 144 1.16 22.22 -0.50
CA VAL A 144 2.42 22.90 -0.22
C VAL A 144 3.37 21.97 0.57
N PRO A 145 4.69 22.04 0.35
CA PRO A 145 5.66 21.14 0.99
C PRO A 145 5.58 21.10 2.52
N THR A 146 5.28 22.22 3.16
CA THR A 146 5.17 22.32 4.63
C THR A 146 4.07 21.44 5.23
N ASN A 147 3.06 21.06 4.44
CA ASN A 147 1.93 20.23 4.86
C ASN A 147 2.20 18.72 4.77
N TRP A 148 3.43 18.29 4.53
CA TRP A 148 3.78 16.88 4.34
C TRP A 148 3.29 15.96 5.47
N ARG A 149 3.32 16.42 6.73
CA ARG A 149 2.84 15.65 7.88
C ARG A 149 1.34 15.37 7.79
N ARG A 150 0.57 16.40 7.37
CA ARG A 150 -0.88 16.27 7.19
C ARG A 150 -1.22 15.17 6.18
N VAL A 151 -0.45 15.06 5.09
CA VAL A 151 -0.65 13.99 4.10
C VAL A 151 -0.53 12.62 4.75
N GLY A 152 0.49 12.40 5.59
CA GLY A 152 0.66 11.13 6.33
C GLY A 152 -0.50 10.79 7.28
N HIS A 153 -1.31 11.79 7.69
CA HIS A 153 -2.50 11.56 8.52
C HIS A 153 -3.79 11.37 7.71
N ILE A 154 -3.76 11.66 6.41
CA ILE A 154 -4.91 11.47 5.50
C ILE A 154 -4.87 10.08 4.86
N ILE A 155 -3.67 9.53 4.64
CA ILE A 155 -3.46 8.18 4.15
C ILE A 155 -3.85 7.16 5.23
#